data_9c72611a889c4dd08f37a1f260061293
#
_entry.id   9c72611a889c4dd08f37a1f260061293
#
_cell.length_a   1.000
_cell.length_b   1.000
_cell.length_c   1.000
_cell.angle_alpha   90.00
_cell.angle_beta   90.00
_cell.angle_gamma   90.00
#
_symmetry.space_group_name_H-M   'P 1'
#
loop_
_entity.id
_entity.type
_entity.pdbx_description
1 polymer ?
#
loop_
_entity_poly.entity_id
_entity_poly.type
_entity_poly.pdbx_seq_one_letter_code
_entity_poly.pdbx_strand_id
1 'polypeptide(L)'
;MRPVLVAVGLVCALVVPAAAQNPPDTTRSARDSTLRVFFDCPEFQSGCDLDYFRTEITFVNHVRAPEDADVHVLITAQTTGGGGTEYTIALIGRRRHAGQADTLRYVAGKTDTDQERRRGLTHTIRLGLVRYAATTPLAPQLDVSYTAPLTAGARLAVHDPWNYWVFSLSGNGFFRGEKSFNSQSIYGSTSANRVTADLKVLLSLYENYNRNAFDVPIYDSTGAQIGTQTIVSISRSYGGDALIVRSLGGHWSAGVEISADRSTYRNEDLALKVGPAIEFDVFPYDQSTRKLLRFLYRVTVNHFKYSDTTIFERVRETRAQQALVVGLSATQPWGNAFGTLTGSTYLYDFHKNNLELFGGVSIRVVRGLSFSVSGDVSLVHDQLFLPSAGRASRKCYFSAALSPPATSTSPRRGSRSLLDRRSTIS
;
A
#
# COMPACT_ATOMS: atom_id res chain seq x y z
N MET A 1 93.32 -9.09 -22.95
CA MET A 1 92.63 -9.92 -21.92
C MET A 1 91.29 -10.33 -22.52
N ARG A 2 91.09 -11.63 -22.74
CA ARG A 2 89.96 -12.21 -23.49
C ARG A 2 88.73 -12.38 -22.59
N PRO A 3 87.46 -12.13 -23.03
CA PRO A 3 86.30 -12.53 -22.28
C PRO A 3 85.93 -13.96 -22.67
N VAL A 4 85.55 -14.77 -21.70
CA VAL A 4 85.03 -16.12 -21.81
C VAL A 4 83.48 -16.02 -22.03
N LEU A 5 83.03 -16.57 -23.18
CA LEU A 5 81.60 -16.76 -23.46
C LEU A 5 81.12 -18.08 -22.83
N VAL A 6 80.15 -18.01 -21.92
CA VAL A 6 79.43 -19.17 -21.40
C VAL A 6 78.13 -19.29 -22.16
N ALA A 7 78.06 -20.36 -22.96
CA ALA A 7 76.80 -20.70 -23.66
C ALA A 7 75.87 -21.49 -22.70
N VAL A 8 74.71 -20.92 -22.39
CA VAL A 8 73.68 -21.63 -21.66
C VAL A 8 72.70 -22.23 -22.68
N GLY A 9 72.74 -23.56 -22.77
CA GLY A 9 71.80 -24.32 -23.60
C GLY A 9 70.35 -24.34 -23.03
N LEU A 10 69.38 -23.82 -23.78
CA LEU A 10 67.96 -23.83 -23.47
C LEU A 10 67.41 -25.18 -23.91
N VAL A 11 67.09 -26.07 -22.96
CA VAL A 11 66.33 -27.32 -23.23
C VAL A 11 64.83 -26.96 -23.19
N CYS A 12 64.14 -26.85 -24.36
CA CYS A 12 62.71 -26.78 -24.48
C CYS A 12 62.08 -28.13 -24.20
N ALA A 13 61.60 -28.35 -22.98
CA ALA A 13 60.69 -29.47 -22.70
C ALA A 13 59.31 -29.15 -23.25
N LEU A 14 58.86 -29.90 -24.25
CA LEU A 14 57.48 -29.88 -24.76
C LEU A 14 56.56 -30.51 -23.70
N VAL A 15 55.89 -29.69 -22.90
CA VAL A 15 54.79 -30.09 -22.04
C VAL A 15 53.53 -30.21 -22.90
N VAL A 16 53.12 -31.42 -23.24
CA VAL A 16 51.83 -31.70 -23.84
C VAL A 16 50.74 -31.48 -22.75
N PRO A 17 49.81 -30.55 -22.90
CA PRO A 17 48.73 -30.45 -21.93
C PRO A 17 47.83 -31.68 -22.06
N ALA A 18 47.79 -32.53 -21.03
CA ALA A 18 46.77 -33.53 -20.87
C ALA A 18 45.40 -32.80 -20.77
N ALA A 19 44.56 -32.95 -21.76
CA ALA A 19 43.18 -32.48 -21.70
C ALA A 19 42.47 -33.23 -20.55
N ALA A 20 42.37 -32.55 -19.43
CA ALA A 20 41.52 -33.01 -18.34
C ALA A 20 40.06 -33.02 -18.87
N GLN A 21 39.56 -34.19 -19.15
CA GLN A 21 38.13 -34.40 -19.40
C GLN A 21 37.44 -34.08 -18.09
N ASN A 22 36.84 -32.85 -18.02
CA ASN A 22 35.94 -32.56 -16.92
C ASN A 22 34.81 -33.59 -16.94
N PRO A 23 34.52 -34.29 -15.81
CA PRO A 23 33.39 -35.18 -15.75
C PRO A 23 32.13 -34.39 -16.14
N PRO A 24 31.16 -34.96 -16.87
CA PRO A 24 29.94 -34.25 -17.26
C PRO A 24 29.31 -33.67 -15.99
N ASP A 25 29.07 -32.38 -16.02
CA ASP A 25 28.47 -31.63 -14.90
C ASP A 25 27.03 -32.10 -14.70
N THR A 26 26.87 -33.22 -13.98
CA THR A 26 25.56 -33.83 -13.65
C THR A 26 24.69 -32.84 -12.85
N THR A 27 25.28 -31.88 -12.17
CA THR A 27 24.56 -30.82 -11.46
C THR A 27 23.91 -29.82 -12.42
N ARG A 28 24.47 -29.62 -13.60
CA ARG A 28 23.93 -28.71 -14.63
C ARG A 28 22.71 -29.37 -15.33
N SER A 29 22.77 -30.67 -15.58
CA SER A 29 21.65 -31.44 -16.16
C SER A 29 20.45 -31.53 -15.21
N ALA A 30 20.67 -31.67 -13.90
CA ALA A 30 19.59 -31.70 -12.90
C ALA A 30 18.91 -30.33 -12.73
N ARG A 31 19.65 -29.23 -12.88
CA ARG A 31 19.07 -27.86 -12.83
C ARG A 31 18.23 -27.52 -14.07
N ASP A 32 18.55 -28.09 -15.22
CA ASP A 32 17.80 -27.87 -16.46
C ASP A 32 16.49 -28.67 -16.51
N SER A 33 16.34 -29.70 -15.66
CA SER A 33 15.15 -30.53 -15.55
C SER A 33 14.06 -29.99 -14.60
N THR A 34 14.41 -29.03 -13.75
CA THR A 34 13.48 -28.41 -12.76
C THR A 34 12.66 -27.28 -13.36
N LEU A 35 11.41 -27.15 -12.90
CA LEU A 35 10.53 -26.03 -13.28
C LEU A 35 11.13 -24.68 -12.82
N ARG A 36 11.41 -23.78 -13.75
CA ARG A 36 11.93 -22.45 -13.45
C ARG A 36 10.80 -21.47 -13.23
N VAL A 37 10.78 -20.84 -12.07
CA VAL A 37 9.69 -19.96 -11.66
C VAL A 37 10.24 -18.57 -11.33
N PHE A 38 9.62 -17.56 -11.90
CA PHE A 38 9.83 -16.15 -11.55
C PHE A 38 8.64 -15.66 -10.75
N PHE A 39 8.91 -15.11 -9.56
CA PHE A 39 7.91 -14.50 -8.70
C PHE A 39 7.93 -12.99 -8.88
N ASP A 40 6.75 -12.42 -9.12
CA ASP A 40 6.53 -11.01 -9.35
C ASP A 40 5.54 -10.48 -8.32
N CYS A 41 6.08 -9.76 -7.35
CA CYS A 41 5.32 -9.11 -6.30
C CYS A 41 5.59 -7.62 -6.35
N PRO A 42 4.57 -6.76 -6.42
CA PRO A 42 4.76 -5.32 -6.25
C PRO A 42 5.33 -4.96 -4.87
N GLU A 43 6.32 -4.08 -4.84
CA GLU A 43 7.07 -3.71 -3.62
C GLU A 43 6.20 -3.15 -2.48
N PHE A 44 5.00 -2.65 -2.79
CA PHE A 44 4.10 -2.02 -1.81
C PHE A 44 2.99 -2.93 -1.29
N GLN A 45 3.00 -4.23 -1.66
CA GLN A 45 1.96 -5.17 -1.22
C GLN A 45 2.44 -6.01 -0.04
N SER A 46 1.76 -5.87 1.11
CA SER A 46 2.01 -6.69 2.29
C SER A 46 1.69 -8.16 2.01
N GLY A 47 2.53 -9.08 2.49
CA GLY A 47 2.31 -10.53 2.42
C GLY A 47 3.13 -11.26 1.34
N CYS A 48 3.78 -10.57 0.42
CA CYS A 48 4.72 -11.14 -0.52
C CYS A 48 6.13 -11.21 0.10
N ASP A 49 6.47 -12.36 0.62
CA ASP A 49 7.78 -12.64 1.20
C ASP A 49 8.53 -13.61 0.28
N LEU A 50 9.36 -13.05 -0.62
CA LEU A 50 10.10 -13.85 -1.63
C LEU A 50 11.08 -14.82 -0.99
N ASP A 51 11.68 -14.47 0.14
CA ASP A 51 12.62 -15.36 0.84
C ASP A 51 11.87 -16.50 1.51
N TYR A 52 10.68 -16.24 2.04
CA TYR A 52 9.79 -17.29 2.53
C TYR A 52 9.35 -18.24 1.40
N PHE A 53 8.97 -17.71 0.22
CA PHE A 53 8.62 -18.55 -0.92
C PHE A 53 9.79 -19.43 -1.37
N ARG A 54 11.03 -18.91 -1.38
CA ARG A 54 12.24 -19.69 -1.72
C ARG A 54 12.50 -20.82 -0.74
N THR A 55 12.21 -20.59 0.53
CA THR A 55 12.41 -21.59 1.59
C THR A 55 11.35 -22.69 1.55
N GLU A 56 10.10 -22.31 1.28
CA GLU A 56 8.96 -23.21 1.37
C GLU A 56 8.64 -23.94 0.04
N ILE A 57 8.98 -23.34 -1.11
CA ILE A 57 8.71 -23.92 -2.44
C ILE A 57 10.02 -24.44 -3.02
N THR A 58 10.47 -25.58 -2.51
CA THR A 58 11.79 -26.15 -2.81
C THR A 58 11.87 -26.97 -4.09
N PHE A 59 10.72 -27.37 -4.64
CA PHE A 59 10.64 -28.22 -5.83
C PHE A 59 10.78 -27.44 -7.16
N VAL A 60 11.00 -26.13 -7.11
CA VAL A 60 11.19 -25.26 -8.28
C VAL A 60 12.55 -24.56 -8.24
N ASN A 61 13.02 -24.13 -9.39
CA ASN A 61 14.20 -23.28 -9.50
C ASN A 61 13.77 -21.82 -9.59
N HIS A 62 14.11 -21.03 -8.58
CA HIS A 62 13.78 -19.61 -8.50
C HIS A 62 14.69 -18.79 -9.40
N VAL A 63 14.18 -18.25 -10.50
CA VAL A 63 14.94 -17.41 -11.42
C VAL A 63 14.74 -15.93 -11.12
N ARG A 64 15.71 -15.11 -11.52
CA ARG A 64 15.74 -13.67 -11.22
C ARG A 64 15.10 -12.80 -12.29
N ALA A 65 14.84 -13.39 -13.46
CA ALA A 65 14.28 -12.66 -14.57
C ALA A 65 13.13 -13.45 -15.21
N PRO A 66 12.07 -12.77 -15.67
CA PRO A 66 10.90 -13.43 -16.26
C PRO A 66 11.23 -14.14 -17.57
N GLU A 67 12.30 -13.73 -18.28
CA GLU A 67 12.73 -14.33 -19.55
C GLU A 67 13.31 -15.73 -19.35
N ASP A 68 13.87 -16.00 -18.16
CA ASP A 68 14.46 -17.29 -17.81
C ASP A 68 13.43 -18.27 -17.25
N ALA A 69 12.21 -17.80 -16.95
CA ALA A 69 11.16 -18.60 -16.33
C ALA A 69 10.41 -19.50 -17.31
N ASP A 70 10.00 -20.67 -16.82
CA ASP A 70 8.98 -21.51 -17.45
C ASP A 70 7.57 -21.11 -17.00
N VAL A 71 7.46 -20.56 -15.76
CA VAL A 71 6.23 -19.98 -15.21
C VAL A 71 6.54 -18.64 -14.54
N HIS A 72 5.79 -17.61 -14.90
CA HIS A 72 5.79 -16.30 -14.25
C HIS A 72 4.59 -16.23 -13.29
N VAL A 73 4.86 -16.18 -12.01
CA VAL A 73 3.85 -16.04 -10.95
C VAL A 73 3.70 -14.57 -10.63
N LEU A 74 2.65 -13.95 -11.14
CA LEU A 74 2.30 -12.57 -10.86
C LEU A 74 1.28 -12.53 -9.72
N ILE A 75 1.64 -11.91 -8.61
CA ILE A 75 0.79 -11.78 -7.42
C ILE A 75 0.30 -10.34 -7.35
N THR A 76 -1.01 -10.17 -7.29
CA THR A 76 -1.65 -8.88 -7.05
C THR A 76 -2.52 -8.98 -5.81
N ALA A 77 -2.68 -7.87 -5.08
CA ALA A 77 -3.50 -7.84 -3.89
C ALA A 77 -4.42 -6.63 -3.87
N GLN A 78 -5.59 -6.83 -3.31
CA GLN A 78 -6.54 -5.76 -3.02
C GLN A 78 -7.11 -5.92 -1.62
N THR A 79 -7.47 -4.80 -1.00
CA THR A 79 -8.16 -4.84 0.28
C THR A 79 -9.62 -5.25 0.06
N THR A 80 -10.05 -6.30 0.75
CA THR A 80 -11.46 -6.69 0.75
C THR A 80 -12.30 -5.68 1.51
N GLY A 81 -13.60 -5.65 1.23
CA GLY A 81 -14.53 -4.78 1.96
C GLY A 81 -14.51 -5.00 3.47
N GLY A 82 -14.23 -6.21 3.95
CA GLY A 82 -14.05 -6.53 5.38
C GLY A 82 -12.72 -6.09 5.97
N GLY A 83 -11.84 -5.45 5.18
CA GLY A 83 -10.52 -4.99 5.62
C GLY A 83 -9.44 -6.05 5.60
N GLY A 84 -9.73 -7.26 5.12
CA GLY A 84 -8.73 -8.29 4.80
C GLY A 84 -8.04 -8.00 3.46
N THR A 85 -7.29 -8.98 2.97
CA THR A 85 -6.57 -8.86 1.70
C THR A 85 -6.89 -10.05 0.79
N GLU A 86 -7.41 -9.79 -0.40
CA GLU A 86 -7.54 -10.78 -1.45
C GLU A 86 -6.30 -10.72 -2.35
N TYR A 87 -5.66 -11.86 -2.52
CA TYR A 87 -4.54 -12.06 -3.44
C TYR A 87 -5.04 -12.79 -4.69
N THR A 88 -4.74 -12.21 -5.84
CA THR A 88 -4.90 -12.86 -7.14
C THR A 88 -3.54 -13.32 -7.62
N ILE A 89 -3.38 -14.61 -7.84
CA ILE A 89 -2.14 -15.28 -8.20
C ILE A 89 -2.29 -15.76 -9.64
N ALA A 90 -1.72 -15.03 -10.58
CA ALA A 90 -1.72 -15.41 -11.99
C ALA A 90 -0.44 -16.21 -12.32
N LEU A 91 -0.60 -17.47 -12.68
CA LEU A 91 0.47 -18.34 -13.17
C LEU A 91 0.49 -18.25 -14.70
N ILE A 92 1.47 -17.56 -15.25
CA ILE A 92 1.59 -17.31 -16.69
C ILE A 92 2.68 -18.21 -17.24
N GLY A 93 2.28 -19.21 -17.98
CA GLY A 93 3.20 -20.15 -18.64
C GLY A 93 4.05 -19.44 -19.70
N ARG A 94 5.33 -19.78 -19.74
CA ARG A 94 6.32 -19.28 -20.69
C ARG A 94 7.10 -20.44 -21.28
N ARG A 95 7.84 -20.19 -22.37
CA ARG A 95 8.68 -21.17 -23.02
C ARG A 95 7.90 -22.46 -23.36
N ARG A 96 8.24 -23.61 -22.72
CA ARG A 96 7.52 -24.89 -22.92
C ARG A 96 6.05 -24.85 -22.44
N HIS A 97 5.68 -23.91 -21.59
CA HIS A 97 4.32 -23.71 -21.10
C HIS A 97 3.62 -22.49 -21.73
N ALA A 98 4.17 -21.94 -22.82
CA ALA A 98 3.56 -20.81 -23.50
C ALA A 98 2.10 -21.10 -23.89
N GLY A 99 1.21 -20.16 -23.62
CA GLY A 99 -0.24 -20.30 -23.86
C GLY A 99 -1.03 -20.93 -22.71
N GLN A 100 -0.36 -21.49 -21.68
CA GLN A 100 -1.03 -21.93 -20.46
C GLN A 100 -1.08 -20.77 -19.46
N ALA A 101 -2.24 -20.54 -18.88
CA ALA A 101 -2.40 -19.55 -17.82
C ALA A 101 -3.47 -20.04 -16.84
N ASP A 102 -3.16 -19.90 -15.56
CA ASP A 102 -4.08 -20.22 -14.47
C ASP A 102 -4.16 -19.02 -13.52
N THR A 103 -5.30 -18.84 -12.87
CA THR A 103 -5.47 -17.80 -11.87
C THR A 103 -6.09 -18.41 -10.62
N LEU A 104 -5.41 -18.23 -9.50
CA LEU A 104 -5.88 -18.66 -8.19
C LEU A 104 -6.14 -17.44 -7.33
N ARG A 105 -7.00 -17.59 -6.33
CA ARG A 105 -7.30 -16.54 -5.35
C ARG A 105 -7.05 -17.07 -3.94
N TYR A 106 -6.51 -16.22 -3.10
CA TYR A 106 -6.36 -16.44 -1.67
C TYR A 106 -6.83 -15.21 -0.92
N VAL A 107 -7.71 -15.40 0.06
CA VAL A 107 -8.22 -14.30 0.90
C VAL A 107 -7.67 -14.46 2.30
N ALA A 108 -6.89 -13.49 2.73
CA ALA A 108 -6.45 -13.34 4.10
C ALA A 108 -7.43 -12.46 4.88
N GLY A 109 -7.82 -12.89 6.07
CA GLY A 109 -8.65 -12.12 6.98
C GLY A 109 -7.95 -10.85 7.49
N LYS A 110 -8.72 -9.88 7.96
CA LYS A 110 -8.17 -8.65 8.56
C LYS A 110 -7.31 -8.93 9.80
N THR A 111 -7.67 -9.96 10.54
CA THR A 111 -7.03 -10.36 11.80
C THR A 111 -5.94 -11.41 11.61
N ASP A 112 -5.73 -11.90 10.39
CA ASP A 112 -4.67 -12.85 10.10
C ASP A 112 -3.31 -12.24 10.39
N THR A 113 -2.49 -13.00 11.06
CA THR A 113 -1.08 -12.65 11.30
C THR A 113 -0.30 -12.70 9.98
N ASP A 114 0.86 -12.03 9.94
CA ASP A 114 1.75 -12.12 8.77
C ASP A 114 2.18 -13.57 8.49
N GLN A 115 2.33 -14.39 9.53
CA GLN A 115 2.65 -15.80 9.40
C GLN A 115 1.50 -16.60 8.73
N GLU A 116 0.27 -16.39 9.13
CA GLU A 116 -0.90 -17.05 8.53
C GLU A 116 -1.07 -16.61 7.08
N ARG A 117 -0.91 -15.35 6.80
CA ARG A 117 -1.02 -14.75 5.46
C ARG A 117 0.02 -15.33 4.50
N ARG A 118 1.31 -15.30 4.86
CA ARG A 118 2.37 -15.84 4.01
C ARG A 118 2.27 -17.35 3.83
N ARG A 119 1.84 -18.10 4.86
CA ARG A 119 1.61 -19.54 4.78
C ARG A 119 0.47 -19.87 3.81
N GLY A 120 -0.69 -19.20 3.93
CA GLY A 120 -1.84 -19.42 3.05
C GLY A 120 -1.53 -19.06 1.60
N LEU A 121 -0.85 -17.94 1.38
CA LEU A 121 -0.42 -17.51 0.04
C LEU A 121 0.55 -18.54 -0.59
N THR A 122 1.56 -18.98 0.16
CA THR A 122 2.52 -20.00 -0.28
C THR A 122 1.84 -21.32 -0.60
N HIS A 123 0.89 -21.75 0.23
CA HIS A 123 0.11 -22.98 0.00
C HIS A 123 -0.65 -22.90 -1.33
N THR A 124 -1.33 -21.79 -1.59
CA THR A 124 -2.09 -21.57 -2.83
C THR A 124 -1.16 -21.54 -4.06
N ILE A 125 0.00 -20.90 -3.96
CA ILE A 125 1.01 -20.91 -5.02
C ILE A 125 1.52 -22.33 -5.30
N ARG A 126 1.83 -23.10 -4.26
CA ARG A 126 2.28 -24.51 -4.40
C ARG A 126 1.26 -25.33 -5.16
N LEU A 127 -0.03 -25.23 -4.82
CA LEU A 127 -1.11 -25.92 -5.52
C LEU A 127 -1.16 -25.55 -7.01
N GLY A 128 -1.04 -24.28 -7.34
CA GLY A 128 -1.02 -23.82 -8.73
C GLY A 128 0.18 -24.33 -9.51
N LEU A 129 1.35 -24.41 -8.89
CA LEU A 129 2.58 -24.89 -9.53
C LEU A 129 2.61 -26.39 -9.77
N VAL A 130 1.83 -27.20 -9.04
CA VAL A 130 1.77 -28.66 -9.23
C VAL A 130 1.44 -29.02 -10.68
N ARG A 131 0.49 -28.34 -11.31
CA ARG A 131 0.11 -28.59 -12.71
C ARG A 131 1.30 -28.46 -13.68
N TYR A 132 2.14 -27.45 -13.48
CA TYR A 132 3.32 -27.21 -14.31
C TYR A 132 4.45 -28.17 -13.96
N ALA A 133 4.65 -28.46 -12.68
CA ALA A 133 5.67 -29.39 -12.21
C ALA A 133 5.39 -30.84 -12.62
N ALA A 134 4.12 -31.23 -12.72
CA ALA A 134 3.69 -32.54 -13.17
C ALA A 134 4.07 -32.88 -14.62
N THR A 135 4.43 -31.87 -15.42
CA THR A 135 4.93 -32.05 -16.80
C THR A 135 6.45 -32.11 -16.89
N THR A 136 7.14 -32.10 -15.77
CA THR A 136 8.61 -32.14 -15.67
C THR A 136 9.08 -33.53 -15.17
N PRO A 137 10.39 -33.84 -15.25
CA PRO A 137 10.96 -35.03 -14.65
C PRO A 137 10.76 -35.17 -13.14
N LEU A 138 10.27 -34.13 -12.47
CA LEU A 138 9.90 -34.17 -11.05
C LEU A 138 8.57 -34.84 -10.77
N ALA A 139 7.73 -35.10 -11.79
CA ALA A 139 6.40 -35.66 -11.63
C ALA A 139 6.35 -36.95 -10.73
N PRO A 140 7.28 -37.90 -10.87
CA PRO A 140 7.29 -39.13 -10.03
C PRO A 140 7.61 -38.85 -8.54
N GLN A 141 8.15 -37.65 -8.22
CA GLN A 141 8.54 -37.27 -6.86
C GLN A 141 7.47 -36.36 -6.21
N LEU A 142 6.44 -36.00 -6.95
CA LEU A 142 5.33 -35.18 -6.45
C LEU A 142 4.23 -36.11 -5.91
N ASP A 143 3.88 -35.91 -4.66
CA ASP A 143 2.70 -36.52 -4.04
C ASP A 143 1.73 -35.43 -3.61
N VAL A 144 0.44 -35.57 -3.97
CA VAL A 144 -0.64 -34.68 -3.58
C VAL A 144 -1.60 -35.45 -2.69
N SER A 145 -1.47 -35.28 -1.39
CA SER A 145 -2.35 -35.89 -0.42
C SER A 145 -3.52 -35.00 -0.04
N TYR A 146 -4.71 -35.57 0.07
CA TYR A 146 -5.90 -34.94 0.61
C TYR A 146 -6.24 -35.55 1.96
N THR A 147 -6.17 -34.75 3.02
CA THR A 147 -6.62 -35.16 4.34
C THR A 147 -8.09 -34.76 4.48
N ALA A 148 -8.96 -35.77 4.37
CA ALA A 148 -10.39 -35.55 4.61
C ALA A 148 -10.63 -35.10 6.06
N PRO A 149 -11.47 -34.09 6.31
CA PRO A 149 -11.88 -33.79 7.68
C PRO A 149 -12.57 -35.02 8.28
N LEU A 150 -12.27 -35.32 9.55
CA LEU A 150 -12.80 -36.46 10.29
C LEU A 150 -14.34 -36.49 10.40
N THR A 151 -15.01 -35.46 10.00
CA THR A 151 -16.48 -35.34 9.92
C THR A 151 -16.92 -35.08 8.47
N ALA A 152 -16.81 -36.11 7.63
CA ALA A 152 -17.42 -36.12 6.29
C ALA A 152 -18.93 -36.40 6.40
N GLY A 153 -19.71 -35.46 6.93
CA GLY A 153 -21.15 -35.69 7.11
C GLY A 153 -22.02 -34.42 7.21
N ALA A 154 -21.45 -33.32 7.50
CA ALA A 154 -22.17 -32.04 7.47
C ALA A 154 -21.27 -30.97 6.85
N ARG A 155 -21.61 -30.48 5.66
CA ARG A 155 -21.34 -29.06 5.37
C ARG A 155 -22.16 -28.30 6.42
N LEU A 156 -21.62 -28.22 7.64
CA LEU A 156 -22.11 -27.26 8.60
C LEU A 156 -21.97 -25.93 7.90
N ALA A 157 -23.11 -25.31 7.57
CA ALA A 157 -23.11 -23.92 7.22
C ALA A 157 -22.29 -23.23 8.32
N VAL A 158 -21.14 -22.70 7.96
CA VAL A 158 -20.25 -22.01 8.90
C VAL A 158 -21.08 -20.87 9.47
N HIS A 159 -21.65 -21.11 10.66
CA HIS A 159 -22.37 -20.05 11.36
C HIS A 159 -21.32 -19.10 11.87
N ASP A 160 -21.19 -17.96 11.18
CA ASP A 160 -20.36 -16.88 11.67
C ASP A 160 -21.08 -16.16 12.83
N PRO A 161 -20.62 -16.34 14.08
CA PRO A 161 -21.24 -15.74 15.26
C PRO A 161 -21.19 -14.21 15.24
N TRP A 162 -20.28 -13.64 14.44
CA TRP A 162 -20.09 -12.20 14.28
C TRP A 162 -20.93 -11.60 13.15
N ASN A 163 -21.66 -12.41 12.38
CA ASN A 163 -22.50 -11.97 11.25
C ASN A 163 -21.74 -11.02 10.30
N TYR A 164 -20.53 -11.45 9.89
CA TYR A 164 -19.60 -10.72 9.02
C TYR A 164 -19.02 -9.41 9.62
N TRP A 165 -19.21 -9.15 10.92
CA TRP A 165 -18.55 -8.01 11.56
C TRP A 165 -17.10 -8.33 11.88
N VAL A 166 -16.21 -7.38 11.52
CA VAL A 166 -14.78 -7.43 11.84
C VAL A 166 -14.42 -6.15 12.59
N PHE A 167 -13.90 -6.31 13.81
CA PHE A 167 -13.48 -5.21 14.66
C PHE A 167 -11.96 -5.08 14.63
N SER A 168 -11.46 -3.85 14.77
CA SER A 168 -10.02 -3.60 14.85
C SER A 168 -9.77 -2.40 15.75
N LEU A 169 -8.77 -2.54 16.62
CA LEU A 169 -8.22 -1.49 17.43
C LEU A 169 -6.72 -1.37 17.14
N SER A 170 -6.25 -0.17 16.89
CA SER A 170 -4.83 0.09 16.63
C SER A 170 -4.37 1.34 17.35
N GLY A 171 -3.11 1.34 17.79
CA GLY A 171 -2.47 2.48 18.41
C GLY A 171 -0.99 2.55 18.04
N ASN A 172 -0.49 3.75 17.82
CA ASN A 172 0.93 4.00 17.56
C ASN A 172 1.36 5.20 18.37
N GLY A 173 2.58 5.14 18.93
CA GLY A 173 3.18 6.25 19.67
C GLY A 173 4.62 6.47 19.22
N PHE A 174 4.99 7.72 18.97
CA PHE A 174 6.33 8.14 18.65
C PHE A 174 6.76 9.23 19.63
N PHE A 175 7.88 9.02 20.28
CA PHE A 175 8.43 9.93 21.26
C PHE A 175 9.88 10.24 20.89
N ARG A 176 10.21 11.51 20.76
CA ARG A 176 11.56 11.97 20.49
C ARG A 176 11.91 13.07 21.49
N GLY A 177 13.05 12.94 22.15
CA GLY A 177 13.57 13.94 23.08
C GLY A 177 15.00 14.29 22.74
N GLU A 178 15.28 15.59 22.67
CA GLU A 178 16.60 16.20 22.53
C GLU A 178 16.71 17.33 23.54
N LYS A 179 17.89 17.91 23.73
CA LYS A 179 18.14 18.98 24.70
C LYS A 179 17.25 20.21 24.48
N SER A 180 16.94 20.54 23.22
CA SER A 180 16.18 21.73 22.84
C SER A 180 14.86 21.41 22.13
N PHE A 181 14.51 20.13 21.97
CA PHE A 181 13.33 19.69 21.26
C PHE A 181 12.70 18.45 21.88
N ASN A 182 11.40 18.47 22.08
CA ASN A 182 10.64 17.30 22.51
C ASN A 182 9.41 17.16 21.62
N SER A 183 9.23 15.97 21.05
CA SER A 183 8.10 15.65 20.18
C SER A 183 7.38 14.39 20.67
N GLN A 184 6.07 14.46 20.72
CA GLN A 184 5.19 13.36 21.04
C GLN A 184 4.12 13.27 19.99
N SER A 185 3.97 12.10 19.36
CA SER A 185 2.91 11.81 18.41
C SER A 185 2.21 10.54 18.83
N ILE A 186 0.92 10.62 19.08
CA ILE A 186 0.07 9.49 19.45
C ILE A 186 -1.06 9.41 18.44
N TYR A 187 -1.27 8.23 17.89
CA TYR A 187 -2.37 7.93 16.98
C TYR A 187 -3.12 6.70 17.47
N GLY A 188 -4.44 6.78 17.55
CA GLY A 188 -5.35 5.69 17.87
C GLY A 188 -6.45 5.56 16.82
N SER A 189 -6.86 4.34 16.51
CA SER A 189 -8.05 4.12 15.70
C SER A 189 -8.78 2.84 16.08
N THR A 190 -10.11 2.89 15.95
CA THR A 190 -11.01 1.76 16.11
C THR A 190 -11.88 1.66 14.88
N SER A 191 -12.12 0.46 14.38
CA SER A 191 -13.05 0.26 13.26
C SER A 191 -13.93 -0.96 13.47
N ALA A 192 -15.16 -0.89 12.95
CA ALA A 192 -16.10 -1.99 12.83
C ALA A 192 -16.58 -2.06 11.38
N ASN A 193 -16.32 -3.17 10.71
CA ASN A 193 -16.63 -3.35 9.30
C ASN A 193 -17.52 -4.57 9.13
N ARG A 194 -18.59 -4.44 8.34
CA ARG A 194 -19.45 -5.54 7.91
C ARG A 194 -19.58 -5.51 6.41
N VAL A 195 -19.26 -6.61 5.76
CA VAL A 195 -19.33 -6.71 4.31
C VAL A 195 -19.99 -8.02 3.92
N THR A 196 -21.05 -7.90 3.15
CA THR A 196 -21.77 -9.00 2.51
C THR A 196 -21.77 -8.76 1.00
N ALA A 197 -22.35 -9.68 0.23
CA ALA A 197 -22.45 -9.53 -1.23
C ALA A 197 -23.18 -8.24 -1.65
N ASP A 198 -24.20 -7.82 -0.86
CA ASP A 198 -25.08 -6.71 -1.24
C ASP A 198 -24.85 -5.44 -0.44
N LEU A 199 -24.29 -5.54 0.77
CA LEU A 199 -24.19 -4.43 1.71
C LEU A 199 -22.83 -4.36 2.35
N LYS A 200 -22.26 -3.17 2.35
CA LYS A 200 -21.02 -2.82 3.03
C LYS A 200 -21.29 -1.70 4.03
N VAL A 201 -20.89 -1.93 5.29
CA VAL A 201 -20.93 -0.94 6.36
C VAL A 201 -19.51 -0.81 6.92
N LEU A 202 -18.96 0.39 6.89
CA LEU A 202 -17.68 0.71 7.48
C LEU A 202 -17.88 1.80 8.52
N LEU A 203 -17.47 1.55 9.74
CA LEU A 203 -17.46 2.51 10.83
C LEU A 203 -16.03 2.67 11.32
N SER A 204 -15.59 3.89 11.56
CA SER A 204 -14.28 4.15 12.13
C SER A 204 -14.29 5.35 13.06
N LEU A 205 -13.45 5.26 14.08
CA LEU A 205 -13.10 6.35 14.98
C LEU A 205 -11.59 6.51 14.96
N TYR A 206 -11.12 7.74 15.05
CA TYR A 206 -9.69 8.01 15.10
C TYR A 206 -9.37 9.16 16.07
N GLU A 207 -8.19 9.11 16.64
CA GLU A 207 -7.59 10.22 17.39
C GLU A 207 -6.14 10.39 16.97
N ASN A 208 -5.72 11.63 16.80
CA ASN A 208 -4.36 12.02 16.51
C ASN A 208 -3.96 13.17 17.42
N TYR A 209 -2.92 12.98 18.22
CA TYR A 209 -2.35 13.98 19.10
C TYR A 209 -0.88 14.18 18.78
N ASN A 210 -0.50 15.42 18.51
CA ASN A 210 0.89 15.82 18.30
C ASN A 210 1.22 16.98 19.22
N ARG A 211 2.30 16.83 19.97
CA ARG A 211 2.86 17.88 20.81
C ARG A 211 4.34 18.05 20.47
N ASN A 212 4.71 19.28 20.10
CA ASN A 212 6.10 19.66 19.87
C ASN A 212 6.44 20.77 20.86
N ALA A 213 7.54 20.63 21.57
CA ALA A 213 8.09 21.63 22.47
C ALA A 213 9.49 21.99 22.02
N PHE A 214 9.75 23.29 21.87
CA PHE A 214 11.02 23.84 21.41
C PHE A 214 11.56 24.77 22.49
N ASP A 215 12.78 24.58 22.93
CA ASP A 215 13.48 25.48 23.83
C ASP A 215 14.30 26.46 22.98
N VAL A 216 13.86 27.71 22.95
CA VAL A 216 14.47 28.78 22.18
C VAL A 216 15.27 29.67 23.13
N PRO A 217 16.59 29.84 22.89
CA PRO A 217 17.39 30.71 23.72
C PRO A 217 16.97 32.20 23.54
N ILE A 218 16.90 32.91 24.63
CA ILE A 218 16.68 34.36 24.65
C ILE A 218 18.01 35.07 24.82
N TYR A 219 18.30 36.04 23.96
CA TYR A 219 19.52 36.82 23.99
C TYR A 219 19.21 38.29 24.37
N ASP A 220 20.13 38.92 25.05
CA ASP A 220 20.07 40.35 25.32
C ASP A 220 20.62 41.17 24.14
N SER A 221 20.62 42.51 24.27
CA SER A 221 21.12 43.44 23.24
C SER A 221 22.63 43.33 23.00
N THR A 222 23.38 42.62 23.85
CA THR A 222 24.81 42.41 23.72
C THR A 222 25.13 41.04 23.08
N GLY A 223 24.08 40.24 22.80
CA GLY A 223 24.21 38.87 22.26
C GLY A 223 24.49 37.80 23.32
N ALA A 224 24.43 38.12 24.61
CA ALA A 224 24.56 37.15 25.68
C ALA A 224 23.25 36.42 25.90
N GLN A 225 23.29 35.06 26.05
CA GLN A 225 22.09 34.26 26.35
C GLN A 225 21.66 34.56 27.80
N ILE A 226 20.46 35.15 27.97
CA ILE A 226 19.89 35.52 29.26
C ILE A 226 18.82 34.55 29.76
N GLY A 227 18.40 33.59 28.93
CA GLY A 227 17.39 32.60 29.31
C GLY A 227 17.01 31.69 28.17
N THR A 228 16.01 30.85 28.43
CA THR A 228 15.41 29.93 27.44
C THR A 228 13.89 30.03 27.56
N GLN A 229 13.19 30.12 26.45
CA GLN A 229 11.74 30.09 26.40
C GLN A 229 11.28 28.79 25.73
N THR A 230 10.44 28.01 26.41
CA THR A 230 9.82 26.83 25.82
C THR A 230 8.58 27.24 25.04
N ILE A 231 8.59 26.98 23.72
CA ILE A 231 7.45 27.15 22.84
C ILE A 231 6.79 25.79 22.64
N VAL A 232 5.51 25.67 22.98
CA VAL A 232 4.75 24.43 22.86
C VAL A 232 3.70 24.58 21.76
N SER A 233 3.73 23.68 20.79
CA SER A 233 2.72 23.53 19.75
C SER A 233 1.96 22.22 19.95
N ILE A 234 0.64 22.29 20.04
CA ILE A 234 -0.24 21.14 20.18
C ILE A 234 -1.20 21.12 19.00
N SER A 235 -1.20 20.01 18.28
CA SER A 235 -2.18 19.69 17.26
C SER A 235 -2.95 18.44 17.65
N ARG A 236 -4.27 18.54 17.74
CA ARG A 236 -5.16 17.44 18.07
C ARG A 236 -6.28 17.35 17.05
N SER A 237 -6.52 16.16 16.54
CA SER A 237 -7.68 15.85 15.71
C SER A 237 -8.28 14.52 16.12
N TYR A 238 -9.60 14.46 16.17
CA TYR A 238 -10.33 13.22 16.36
C TYR A 238 -11.66 13.30 15.64
N GLY A 239 -12.18 12.15 15.31
CA GLY A 239 -13.43 12.08 14.56
C GLY A 239 -13.89 10.66 14.33
N GLY A 240 -14.98 10.56 13.59
CA GLY A 240 -15.55 9.29 13.20
C GLY A 240 -16.18 9.38 11.81
N ASP A 241 -16.11 8.25 11.12
CA ASP A 241 -16.68 8.08 9.78
C ASP A 241 -17.62 6.89 9.77
N ALA A 242 -18.70 7.03 9.02
CA ALA A 242 -19.60 5.95 8.66
C ALA A 242 -19.81 5.95 7.16
N LEU A 243 -19.60 4.82 6.50
CA LEU A 243 -19.88 4.61 5.10
C LEU A 243 -20.78 3.39 4.95
N ILE A 244 -21.95 3.60 4.35
CA ILE A 244 -22.92 2.55 4.06
C ILE A 244 -23.11 2.50 2.55
N VAL A 245 -22.81 1.36 1.93
CA VAL A 245 -22.85 1.19 0.47
C VAL A 245 -23.62 -0.07 0.11
N ARG A 246 -24.45 0.03 -0.92
CA ARG A 246 -25.15 -1.09 -1.53
C ARG A 246 -24.67 -1.31 -2.95
N SER A 247 -24.41 -2.56 -3.29
CA SER A 247 -24.13 -2.98 -4.66
C SER A 247 -25.42 -2.95 -5.48
N LEU A 248 -25.36 -2.36 -6.67
CA LEU A 248 -26.46 -2.28 -7.63
C LEU A 248 -26.21 -3.15 -8.87
N GLY A 249 -25.12 -3.93 -8.87
CA GLY A 249 -24.71 -4.82 -9.95
C GLY A 249 -23.20 -4.88 -10.11
N GLY A 250 -22.72 -5.48 -11.20
CA GLY A 250 -21.28 -5.71 -11.43
C GLY A 250 -20.44 -4.46 -11.65
N HIS A 251 -21.05 -3.30 -11.91
CA HIS A 251 -20.35 -2.05 -12.25
C HIS A 251 -20.82 -0.86 -11.41
N TRP A 252 -21.98 -0.94 -10.76
CA TRP A 252 -22.57 0.18 -10.06
C TRP A 252 -22.73 -0.08 -8.58
N SER A 253 -22.50 0.95 -7.79
CA SER A 253 -22.82 0.97 -6.38
C SER A 253 -23.28 2.36 -5.93
N ALA A 254 -24.09 2.41 -4.88
CA ALA A 254 -24.54 3.66 -4.27
C ALA A 254 -24.45 3.57 -2.76
N GLY A 255 -24.18 4.71 -2.13
CA GLY A 255 -24.00 4.75 -0.70
C GLY A 255 -24.22 6.12 -0.09
N VAL A 256 -24.05 6.16 1.23
CA VAL A 256 -24.08 7.39 2.03
C VAL A 256 -22.81 7.44 2.88
N GLU A 257 -22.18 8.60 2.88
CA GLU A 257 -21.04 8.94 3.73
C GLU A 257 -21.50 9.89 4.84
N ILE A 258 -21.07 9.63 6.06
CA ILE A 258 -21.28 10.50 7.22
C ILE A 258 -19.93 10.63 7.92
N SER A 259 -19.51 11.86 8.26
CA SER A 259 -18.37 12.08 9.12
C SER A 259 -18.61 13.19 10.13
N ALA A 260 -17.95 13.06 11.28
CA ALA A 260 -17.92 14.07 12.33
C ALA A 260 -16.49 14.21 12.83
N ASP A 261 -15.90 15.38 12.63
CA ASP A 261 -14.49 15.64 12.87
C ASP A 261 -14.29 16.88 13.72
N ARG A 262 -13.20 16.88 14.48
CA ARG A 262 -12.62 18.04 15.15
C ARG A 262 -11.15 18.13 14.82
N SER A 263 -10.65 19.35 14.58
CA SER A 263 -9.24 19.56 14.27
C SER A 263 -8.77 20.95 14.73
N THR A 264 -7.81 20.98 15.65
CA THR A 264 -7.19 22.23 16.06
C THR A 264 -6.35 22.86 14.92
N TYR A 265 -5.81 22.02 14.04
CA TYR A 265 -5.05 22.49 12.87
C TYR A 265 -5.94 23.19 11.85
N ARG A 266 -7.13 22.67 11.62
CA ARG A 266 -8.11 23.26 10.68
C ARG A 266 -9.03 24.27 11.34
N ASN A 267 -8.75 24.72 12.57
CA ASN A 267 -9.62 25.64 13.30
C ASN A 267 -11.08 25.14 13.43
N GLU A 268 -11.30 23.84 13.33
CA GLU A 268 -12.62 23.21 13.35
C GLU A 268 -12.89 22.63 14.74
N ASP A 269 -13.88 23.23 15.45
CA ASP A 269 -14.43 22.66 16.69
C ASP A 269 -15.38 21.50 16.39
N LEU A 270 -16.08 21.57 15.26
CA LEU A 270 -16.91 20.52 14.71
C LEU A 270 -17.01 20.69 13.18
N ALA A 271 -16.78 19.60 12.46
CA ALA A 271 -17.07 19.47 11.03
C ALA A 271 -17.94 18.24 10.81
N LEU A 272 -19.22 18.44 10.50
CA LEU A 272 -20.15 17.39 10.13
C LEU A 272 -20.28 17.35 8.62
N LYS A 273 -20.21 16.15 8.04
CA LYS A 273 -20.46 15.92 6.62
C LYS A 273 -21.44 14.78 6.46
N VAL A 274 -22.42 14.95 5.59
CA VAL A 274 -23.31 13.88 5.19
C VAL A 274 -23.68 14.04 3.74
N GLY A 275 -23.70 12.93 3.00
CA GLY A 275 -24.14 12.97 1.63
C GLY A 275 -24.13 11.63 0.91
N PRO A 276 -24.94 11.53 -0.16
CA PRO A 276 -24.95 10.39 -1.04
C PRO A 276 -23.72 10.36 -1.96
N ALA A 277 -23.39 9.16 -2.39
CA ALA A 277 -22.37 8.87 -3.38
C ALA A 277 -22.83 7.77 -4.33
N ILE A 278 -22.38 7.86 -5.58
CA ILE A 278 -22.58 6.83 -6.60
C ILE A 278 -21.23 6.53 -7.25
N GLU A 279 -20.96 5.25 -7.46
CA GLU A 279 -19.72 4.77 -8.04
C GLU A 279 -20.01 3.93 -9.29
N PHE A 280 -19.16 4.11 -10.30
CA PHE A 280 -19.17 3.33 -11.52
C PHE A 280 -17.78 2.79 -11.80
N ASP A 281 -17.66 1.47 -11.91
CA ASP A 281 -16.44 0.76 -12.31
C ASP A 281 -16.51 0.34 -13.77
N VAL A 282 -15.55 0.79 -14.57
CA VAL A 282 -15.48 0.44 -16.01
C VAL A 282 -15.22 -1.05 -16.20
N PHE A 283 -14.39 -1.62 -15.34
CA PHE A 283 -14.11 -3.05 -15.34
C PHE A 283 -14.90 -3.73 -14.22
N PRO A 284 -15.41 -4.97 -14.46
CA PRO A 284 -16.08 -5.73 -13.42
C PRO A 284 -15.17 -5.94 -12.19
N TYR A 285 -15.78 -6.06 -11.01
CA TYR A 285 -15.05 -6.21 -9.73
C TYR A 285 -14.08 -7.38 -9.69
N ASP A 286 -14.37 -8.47 -10.40
CA ASP A 286 -13.50 -9.64 -10.47
C ASP A 286 -12.15 -9.38 -11.15
N GLN A 287 -12.03 -8.26 -11.90
CA GLN A 287 -10.81 -7.82 -12.57
C GLN A 287 -10.06 -6.71 -11.81
N SER A 288 -10.63 -6.19 -10.73
CA SER A 288 -10.13 -5.01 -10.00
C SER A 288 -8.72 -5.17 -9.42
N THR A 289 -8.27 -6.40 -9.16
CA THR A 289 -6.88 -6.69 -8.74
C THR A 289 -5.84 -6.43 -9.82
N ARG A 290 -6.24 -6.54 -11.10
CA ARG A 290 -5.34 -6.37 -12.25
C ARG A 290 -5.54 -5.06 -12.99
N LYS A 291 -6.76 -4.58 -13.05
CA LYS A 291 -7.13 -3.32 -13.69
C LYS A 291 -8.39 -2.75 -13.04
N LEU A 292 -8.33 -1.50 -12.67
CA LEU A 292 -9.42 -0.72 -12.10
C LEU A 292 -9.46 0.63 -12.81
N LEU A 293 -10.64 1.04 -13.23
CA LEU A 293 -10.93 2.42 -13.61
C LEU A 293 -12.29 2.75 -13.02
N ARG A 294 -12.30 3.63 -12.03
CA ARG A 294 -13.44 3.96 -11.20
C ARG A 294 -13.77 5.43 -11.25
N PHE A 295 -15.05 5.73 -11.31
CA PHE A 295 -15.61 7.07 -11.19
C PHE A 295 -16.54 7.11 -9.98
N LEU A 296 -16.20 7.91 -8.98
CA LEU A 296 -17.00 8.11 -7.78
C LEU A 296 -17.47 9.58 -7.74
N TYR A 297 -18.77 9.80 -7.84
CA TYR A 297 -19.37 11.10 -7.66
C TYR A 297 -20.12 11.17 -6.33
N ARG A 298 -19.90 12.27 -5.59
CA ARG A 298 -20.59 12.50 -4.31
C ARG A 298 -21.02 13.94 -4.17
N VAL A 299 -22.12 14.13 -3.44
CA VAL A 299 -22.61 15.44 -3.02
C VAL A 299 -22.80 15.40 -1.51
N THR A 300 -22.18 16.32 -0.80
CA THR A 300 -22.22 16.37 0.66
C THR A 300 -22.73 17.71 1.14
N VAL A 301 -23.45 17.70 2.25
CA VAL A 301 -23.72 18.88 3.06
C VAL A 301 -22.75 18.90 4.22
N ASN A 302 -21.96 19.96 4.31
CA ASN A 302 -20.91 20.13 5.29
C ASN A 302 -21.31 21.24 6.24
N HIS A 303 -21.39 20.94 7.55
CA HIS A 303 -21.63 21.93 8.60
C HIS A 303 -20.35 22.12 9.42
N PHE A 304 -19.85 23.34 9.46
CA PHE A 304 -18.64 23.71 10.18
C PHE A 304 -18.97 24.61 11.35
N LYS A 305 -18.35 24.34 12.50
CA LYS A 305 -18.24 25.23 13.64
C LYS A 305 -16.76 25.44 13.92
N TYR A 306 -16.31 26.68 13.85
CA TYR A 306 -14.92 27.06 14.00
C TYR A 306 -14.57 27.39 15.45
N SER A 307 -13.35 27.09 15.87
CA SER A 307 -12.84 27.47 17.20
C SER A 307 -12.58 28.97 17.31
N ASP A 308 -12.03 29.55 16.24
CA ASP A 308 -11.77 31.00 16.10
C ASP A 308 -12.47 31.52 14.84
N THR A 309 -12.85 32.80 14.84
CA THR A 309 -13.44 33.46 13.67
C THR A 309 -12.53 33.33 12.46
N THR A 310 -13.08 32.88 11.32
CA THR A 310 -12.33 32.73 10.07
C THR A 310 -12.03 34.06 9.41
N ILE A 311 -11.12 34.11 8.40
CA ILE A 311 -10.85 35.29 7.56
C ILE A 311 -12.08 35.78 6.79
N PHE A 312 -13.12 34.94 6.69
CA PHE A 312 -14.41 35.24 6.08
C PHE A 312 -15.45 35.72 7.11
N GLU A 313 -15.00 36.07 8.34
CA GLU A 313 -15.85 36.51 9.46
C GLU A 313 -16.91 35.49 9.86
N ARG A 314 -16.61 34.21 9.74
CA ARG A 314 -17.51 33.08 10.09
C ARG A 314 -17.02 32.38 11.33
N VAL A 315 -17.96 32.05 12.23
CA VAL A 315 -17.76 31.15 13.38
C VAL A 315 -18.46 29.81 13.14
N ARG A 316 -19.41 29.76 12.20
CA ARG A 316 -20.12 28.57 11.74
C ARG A 316 -20.67 28.80 10.35
N GLU A 317 -20.75 27.74 9.57
CA GLU A 317 -21.39 27.77 8.26
C GLU A 317 -21.82 26.37 7.80
N THR A 318 -22.79 26.33 6.90
CA THR A 318 -23.23 25.11 6.24
C THR A 318 -23.09 25.30 4.74
N ARG A 319 -22.40 24.35 4.06
CA ARG A 319 -22.10 24.42 2.64
C ARG A 319 -22.33 23.08 1.96
N ALA A 320 -22.96 23.11 0.81
CA ALA A 320 -23.03 21.95 -0.06
C ALA A 320 -21.77 21.91 -0.94
N GLN A 321 -21.19 20.73 -1.06
CA GLN A 321 -20.00 20.43 -1.85
C GLN A 321 -20.24 19.24 -2.75
N GLN A 322 -19.72 19.29 -3.95
CA GLN A 322 -19.66 18.11 -4.83
C GLN A 322 -18.22 17.72 -5.06
N ALA A 323 -18.00 16.44 -5.33
CA ALA A 323 -16.69 15.91 -5.67
C ALA A 323 -16.80 14.76 -6.68
N LEU A 324 -15.87 14.74 -7.62
CA LEU A 324 -15.65 13.63 -8.53
C LEU A 324 -14.26 13.06 -8.26
N VAL A 325 -14.21 11.76 -8.08
CA VAL A 325 -12.96 11.01 -7.90
C VAL A 325 -12.82 10.02 -9.04
N VAL A 326 -11.70 10.10 -9.74
CA VAL A 326 -11.31 9.13 -10.77
C VAL A 326 -10.14 8.33 -10.26
N GLY A 327 -10.34 7.03 -10.07
CA GLY A 327 -9.31 6.10 -9.61
C GLY A 327 -8.87 5.17 -10.73
N LEU A 328 -7.57 5.05 -10.93
CA LEU A 328 -6.94 4.14 -11.88
C LEU A 328 -5.98 3.21 -11.13
N SER A 329 -6.04 1.92 -11.43
CA SER A 329 -5.00 0.97 -11.00
C SER A 329 -4.82 -0.09 -12.08
N ALA A 330 -3.58 -0.39 -12.44
CA ALA A 330 -3.24 -1.44 -13.38
C ALA A 330 -1.98 -2.16 -12.91
N THR A 331 -2.07 -3.48 -12.77
CA THR A 331 -0.93 -4.34 -12.45
C THR A 331 -0.77 -5.37 -13.55
N GLN A 332 0.37 -5.36 -14.21
CA GLN A 332 0.67 -6.13 -15.41
C GLN A 332 2.09 -6.70 -15.33
N PRO A 333 2.46 -7.70 -16.15
CA PRO A 333 3.81 -8.25 -16.16
C PRO A 333 4.94 -7.24 -16.47
N TRP A 334 4.60 -6.09 -17.07
CA TRP A 334 5.56 -5.01 -17.31
C TRP A 334 5.74 -4.06 -16.11
N GLY A 335 4.83 -4.13 -15.11
CA GLY A 335 4.87 -3.28 -13.93
C GLY A 335 3.49 -2.90 -13.42
N ASN A 336 3.43 -1.86 -12.61
CA ASN A 336 2.18 -1.32 -12.09
C ASN A 336 2.05 0.18 -12.32
N ALA A 337 0.83 0.64 -12.41
CA ALA A 337 0.46 2.05 -12.43
C ALA A 337 -0.77 2.26 -11.55
N PHE A 338 -0.77 3.33 -10.79
CA PHE A 338 -1.93 3.73 -9.99
C PHE A 338 -2.06 5.24 -9.99
N GLY A 339 -3.28 5.73 -9.88
CA GLY A 339 -3.54 7.16 -9.80
C GLY A 339 -4.93 7.44 -9.24
N THR A 340 -5.06 8.56 -8.57
CA THR A 340 -6.33 9.10 -8.11
C THR A 340 -6.36 10.59 -8.40
N LEU A 341 -7.35 11.02 -9.15
CA LEU A 341 -7.66 12.43 -9.39
C LEU A 341 -8.94 12.76 -8.64
N THR A 342 -8.85 13.70 -7.71
CA THR A 342 -10.00 14.20 -6.95
C THR A 342 -10.23 15.66 -7.30
N GLY A 343 -11.39 15.96 -7.85
CA GLY A 343 -11.87 17.33 -8.05
C GLY A 343 -13.06 17.58 -7.13
N SER A 344 -13.02 18.66 -6.34
CA SER A 344 -14.15 19.08 -5.50
C SER A 344 -14.39 20.58 -5.58
N THR A 345 -15.63 20.97 -5.36
CA THR A 345 -16.02 22.38 -5.33
C THR A 345 -17.26 22.60 -4.48
N TYR A 346 -17.35 23.75 -3.84
CA TYR A 346 -18.56 24.17 -3.15
C TYR A 346 -19.61 24.67 -4.15
N LEU A 347 -20.87 24.25 -3.98
CA LEU A 347 -21.94 24.59 -4.93
C LEU A 347 -22.35 26.07 -4.91
N TYR A 348 -22.03 26.81 -3.83
CA TYR A 348 -22.34 28.24 -3.73
C TYR A 348 -21.30 29.13 -4.43
N ASP A 349 -20.07 28.62 -4.62
CA ASP A 349 -18.98 29.36 -5.25
C ASP A 349 -17.97 28.36 -5.87
N PHE A 350 -18.00 28.22 -7.17
CA PHE A 350 -17.13 27.29 -7.91
C PHE A 350 -15.64 27.70 -7.88
N HIS A 351 -15.31 28.94 -7.49
CA HIS A 351 -13.91 29.34 -7.26
C HIS A 351 -13.35 28.73 -5.96
N LYS A 352 -14.22 28.26 -5.06
CA LYS A 352 -13.84 27.49 -3.88
C LYS A 352 -13.75 26.02 -4.24
N ASN A 353 -12.62 25.65 -4.84
CA ASN A 353 -12.38 24.31 -5.37
C ASN A 353 -11.05 23.73 -4.89
N ASN A 354 -10.94 22.42 -5.02
CA ASN A 354 -9.73 21.66 -4.77
C ASN A 354 -9.56 20.64 -5.89
N LEU A 355 -8.34 20.53 -6.41
CA LEU A 355 -7.94 19.51 -7.35
C LEU A 355 -6.69 18.82 -6.80
N GLU A 356 -6.77 17.53 -6.59
CA GLU A 356 -5.68 16.71 -6.08
C GLU A 356 -5.41 15.56 -7.04
N LEU A 357 -4.18 15.40 -7.45
CA LEU A 357 -3.69 14.27 -8.24
C LEU A 357 -2.61 13.57 -7.42
N PHE A 358 -2.86 12.31 -7.11
CA PHE A 358 -1.88 11.41 -6.50
C PHE A 358 -1.68 10.21 -7.42
N GLY A 359 -0.44 9.77 -7.62
CA GLY A 359 -0.23 8.59 -8.44
C GLY A 359 1.22 8.17 -8.53
N GLY A 360 1.41 7.03 -9.18
CA GLY A 360 2.73 6.47 -9.41
C GLY A 360 2.72 5.39 -10.49
N VAL A 361 3.89 5.18 -11.05
CA VAL A 361 4.14 4.14 -12.03
C VAL A 361 5.46 3.46 -11.69
N SER A 362 5.48 2.13 -11.80
CA SER A 362 6.68 1.33 -11.69
C SER A 362 6.76 0.42 -12.91
N ILE A 363 7.80 0.57 -13.70
CA ILE A 363 7.98 -0.12 -14.99
C ILE A 363 9.29 -0.92 -14.94
N ARG A 364 9.22 -2.17 -15.37
CA ARG A 364 10.40 -2.97 -15.63
C ARG A 364 10.96 -2.59 -17.02
N VAL A 365 12.09 -1.88 -17.03
CA VAL A 365 12.69 -1.34 -18.25
C VAL A 365 13.45 -2.43 -19.01
N VAL A 366 14.33 -3.13 -18.28
CA VAL A 366 15.10 -4.27 -18.80
C VAL A 366 15.35 -5.26 -17.66
N ARG A 367 15.96 -6.40 -17.99
CA ARG A 367 16.36 -7.41 -17.00
C ARG A 367 17.21 -6.78 -15.88
N GLY A 368 16.75 -6.89 -14.65
CA GLY A 368 17.44 -6.37 -13.46
C GLY A 368 17.34 -4.86 -13.25
N LEU A 369 16.55 -4.14 -14.09
CA LEU A 369 16.35 -2.71 -13.94
C LEU A 369 14.85 -2.36 -13.98
N SER A 370 14.35 -1.80 -12.90
CA SER A 370 13.04 -1.17 -12.83
C SER A 370 13.16 0.33 -12.59
N PHE A 371 12.20 1.08 -13.07
CA PHE A 371 12.07 2.51 -12.85
C PHE A 371 10.74 2.78 -12.15
N SER A 372 10.78 3.51 -11.04
CA SER A 372 9.58 3.88 -10.30
C SER A 372 9.55 5.39 -10.06
N VAL A 373 8.39 5.99 -10.27
CA VAL A 373 8.12 7.38 -9.93
C VAL A 373 6.74 7.48 -9.31
N SER A 374 6.62 8.28 -8.25
CA SER A 374 5.33 8.59 -7.62
C SER A 374 5.35 10.03 -7.12
N GLY A 375 4.20 10.65 -7.04
CA GLY A 375 4.08 12.00 -6.55
C GLY A 375 2.62 12.41 -6.31
N ASP A 376 2.49 13.56 -5.67
CA ASP A 376 1.21 14.23 -5.46
C ASP A 376 1.31 15.70 -5.88
N VAL A 377 0.21 16.20 -6.42
CA VAL A 377 0.03 17.61 -6.76
C VAL A 377 -1.35 18.03 -6.31
N SER A 378 -1.44 19.13 -5.58
CA SER A 378 -2.72 19.69 -5.15
C SER A 378 -2.83 21.19 -5.45
N LEU A 379 -4.00 21.59 -5.95
CA LEU A 379 -4.41 22.99 -6.16
C LEU A 379 -5.58 23.28 -5.22
N VAL A 380 -5.32 24.05 -4.16
CA VAL A 380 -6.25 24.22 -3.03
C VAL A 380 -6.74 25.67 -3.00
N HIS A 381 -8.04 25.86 -3.23
CA HIS A 381 -8.71 27.18 -3.17
C HIS A 381 -9.94 27.14 -2.23
N ASP A 382 -10.16 26.04 -1.52
CA ASP A 382 -11.36 25.78 -0.71
C ASP A 382 -11.14 25.91 0.80
N GLN A 383 -10.08 26.59 1.24
CA GLN A 383 -9.72 26.75 2.66
C GLN A 383 -10.65 27.75 3.36
N LEU A 384 -11.81 27.26 3.83
CA LEU A 384 -12.79 28.08 4.58
C LEU A 384 -12.39 28.28 6.05
N PHE A 385 -11.56 27.43 6.59
CA PHE A 385 -11.23 27.32 8.02
C PHE A 385 -10.14 28.28 8.51
N LEU A 386 -9.49 29.03 7.64
CA LEU A 386 -8.35 29.89 8.01
C LEU A 386 -8.76 30.92 9.08
N PRO A 387 -8.10 30.95 10.24
CA PRO A 387 -8.45 31.91 11.30
C PRO A 387 -8.04 33.31 10.92
N SER A 388 -8.81 34.32 11.35
CA SER A 388 -8.51 35.73 11.17
C SER A 388 -7.29 36.11 12.01
N ALA A 389 -6.36 36.89 11.44
CA ALA A 389 -5.03 37.21 12.00
C ALA A 389 -5.03 37.91 13.37
N GLY A 390 -6.16 38.46 13.84
CA GLY A 390 -6.25 39.19 15.11
C GLY A 390 -6.14 38.32 16.38
N ARG A 391 -6.33 36.99 16.31
CA ARG A 391 -6.20 36.03 17.44
C ARG A 391 -5.14 34.96 17.24
N ALA A 392 -4.66 34.77 16.04
CA ALA A 392 -3.63 33.76 15.71
C ALA A 392 -2.26 34.08 16.36
N SER A 393 -2.02 35.28 16.80
CA SER A 393 -0.73 35.74 17.35
C SER A 393 -0.34 35.11 18.70
N ARG A 394 -1.22 34.35 19.36
CA ARG A 394 -0.91 33.65 20.61
C ARG A 394 -0.80 32.12 20.50
N LYS A 395 -1.16 31.54 19.36
CA LYS A 395 -0.92 30.12 19.06
C LYS A 395 0.06 30.08 17.90
N CYS A 396 1.36 29.94 18.20
CA CYS A 396 2.42 29.93 17.20
C CYS A 396 2.16 28.86 16.11
N TYR A 397 1.72 29.30 14.94
CA TYR A 397 1.78 28.54 13.70
C TYR A 397 3.21 28.59 13.16
N PHE A 398 4.13 27.90 13.82
CA PHE A 398 5.52 27.80 13.37
C PHE A 398 5.71 26.56 12.47
N SER A 399 4.69 26.19 11.71
CA SER A 399 4.74 24.97 10.87
C SER A 399 5.09 25.20 9.40
N ALA A 400 5.20 26.45 8.93
CA ALA A 400 5.33 26.71 7.49
C ALA A 400 6.74 27.06 7.00
N ALA A 401 7.74 27.20 7.86
CA ALA A 401 9.01 27.80 7.43
C ALA A 401 10.28 26.96 7.60
N LEU A 402 10.24 25.77 8.18
CA LEU A 402 11.42 24.91 8.34
C LEU A 402 11.09 23.45 8.08
N SER A 403 10.77 23.11 6.83
CA SER A 403 11.04 21.77 6.34
C SER A 403 12.48 21.76 5.85
N PRO A 404 13.43 21.07 6.53
CA PRO A 404 14.70 20.78 5.92
C PRO A 404 14.49 19.88 4.70
N PRO A 405 15.36 19.96 3.67
CA PRO A 405 15.24 19.10 2.51
C PRO A 405 15.26 17.65 2.98
N ALA A 406 14.26 16.90 2.58
CA ALA A 406 14.09 15.49 2.94
C ALA A 406 15.16 14.66 2.26
N THR A 407 16.25 14.39 2.98
CA THR A 407 17.13 13.26 2.73
C THR A 407 16.92 12.28 3.86
N SER A 408 15.88 11.50 3.79
CA SER A 408 15.77 10.20 4.46
C SER A 408 14.59 9.45 3.86
N THR A 409 14.88 8.35 3.26
CA THR A 409 14.03 7.26 2.84
C THR A 409 13.26 6.69 4.05
N SER A 410 12.11 7.27 4.36
CA SER A 410 11.09 6.60 5.14
C SER A 410 9.75 6.83 4.45
N PRO A 411 8.91 5.80 4.29
CA PRO A 411 7.63 5.95 3.62
C PRO A 411 6.77 6.90 4.43
N ARG A 412 6.56 8.12 3.94
CA ARG A 412 5.47 8.95 4.43
C ARG A 412 4.18 8.17 4.21
N ARG A 413 3.57 7.71 5.28
CA ARG A 413 2.15 7.40 5.27
C ARG A 413 1.44 8.71 4.94
N GLY A 414 1.06 8.86 3.67
CA GLY A 414 0.21 9.93 3.24
C GLY A 414 -1.04 9.98 4.11
N SER A 415 -1.53 11.17 4.39
CA SER A 415 -2.86 11.36 4.95
C SER A 415 -3.82 10.50 4.13
N ARG A 416 -4.32 9.44 4.73
CA ARG A 416 -5.31 8.56 4.11
C ARG A 416 -6.55 9.42 3.90
N SER A 417 -6.75 9.87 2.66
CA SER A 417 -8.10 10.28 2.25
C SER A 417 -9.02 9.08 2.49
N LEU A 418 -10.28 9.30 2.80
CA LEU A 418 -11.31 8.26 2.93
C LEU A 418 -11.34 7.29 1.75
N LEU A 419 -10.78 7.69 0.62
CA LEU A 419 -10.69 7.00 -0.66
C LEU A 419 -9.53 6.02 -0.76
N ASP A 420 -8.46 6.16 0.03
CA ASP A 420 -7.42 5.13 0.15
C ASP A 420 -7.93 3.86 0.86
N ARG A 421 -9.13 3.93 1.43
CA ARG A 421 -9.95 2.77 1.74
C ARG A 421 -10.63 2.34 0.44
N ARG A 422 -9.86 1.68 -0.41
CA ARG A 422 -10.38 1.02 -1.61
C ARG A 422 -11.66 0.31 -1.25
N SER A 423 -12.78 0.98 -1.50
CA SER A 423 -14.10 0.42 -1.34
C SER A 423 -14.42 -0.34 -2.60
N THR A 424 -13.78 -1.47 -2.80
CA THR A 424 -14.35 -2.48 -3.66
C THR A 424 -15.57 -3.01 -2.95
N ILE A 425 -16.72 -2.69 -3.48
CA ILE A 425 -17.99 -3.29 -3.13
C ILE A 425 -17.98 -4.63 -3.86
N SER A 426 -17.72 -5.68 -3.19
CA SER A 426 -17.94 -7.05 -3.69
C SER A 426 -18.70 -7.83 -2.66
#